data_6290e564f5c1ba19dade7f20ef67f1a0
#
_entry.id   6290e564f5c1ba19dade7f20ef67f1a0
#
_cell.length_a   1.000
_cell.length_b   1.000
_cell.length_c   1.000
_cell.angle_alpha   90.00
_cell.angle_beta   90.00
_cell.angle_gamma   90.00
#
_symmetry.space_group_name_H-M   'P 1'
#
loop_
_entity.id
_entity.type
_entity.pdbx_description
1 polymer ?
#
loop_
_entity_poly.entity_id
_entity_poly.type
_entity_poly.pdbx_seq_one_letter_code
_entity_poly.pdbx_strand_id
1 'polypeptide(L)'
;DNDLSPSQIRVLTELCGVQVLDRSGLILDIFAQRARTKEGCLQVELAQYQYLLPRLIGMWSHLERQGGTGGSPIGTKGPGETQLETDRRHIRRKIDKLKEELEEVRRVRATQRQRRQKNEIPVVAIVGYTNAGKSTLLNAITGAGIPANNRLFDTLDTTTRLLTVSDTLDVVISDTV
;
A
#
# COMPACT_ATOMS: atom_id res chain seq x y z
N ASP A 1 7.61 -17.41 -5.01
CA ASP A 1 7.15 -16.28 -5.86
C ASP A 1 5.64 -16.26 -6.13
N ASN A 2 4.88 -17.24 -5.65
CA ASN A 2 3.42 -17.30 -5.86
C ASN A 2 2.68 -16.72 -4.65
N ASP A 3 1.54 -16.09 -4.91
CA ASP A 3 0.62 -15.72 -3.84
C ASP A 3 0.05 -16.97 -3.17
N LEU A 4 0.02 -16.98 -1.85
CA LEU A 4 -0.52 -18.08 -1.06
C LEU A 4 -2.00 -17.83 -0.75
N SER A 5 -2.80 -18.86 -0.83
CA SER A 5 -4.17 -18.79 -0.33
C SER A 5 -4.18 -18.69 1.21
N PRO A 6 -5.25 -18.12 1.82
CA PRO A 6 -5.35 -18.03 3.28
C PRO A 6 -5.20 -19.38 4.00
N SER A 7 -5.73 -20.46 3.39
CA SER A 7 -5.60 -21.81 3.91
C SER A 7 -4.17 -22.35 3.86
N GLN A 8 -3.43 -22.05 2.78
CA GLN A 8 -2.01 -22.41 2.65
C GLN A 8 -1.14 -21.70 3.67
N ILE A 9 -1.32 -20.38 3.84
CA ILE A 9 -0.60 -19.58 4.85
C ILE A 9 -0.81 -20.20 6.23
N ARG A 10 -2.05 -20.55 6.58
CA ARG A 10 -2.36 -21.14 7.88
C ARG A 10 -1.64 -22.48 8.08
N VAL A 11 -1.80 -23.42 7.14
CA VAL A 11 -1.16 -24.73 7.23
C VAL A 11 0.35 -24.62 7.35
N LEU A 12 0.95 -23.73 6.57
CA LEU A 12 2.40 -23.50 6.64
C LEU A 12 2.81 -22.87 7.97
N THR A 13 2.02 -21.93 8.50
CA THR A 13 2.27 -21.30 9.81
C THR A 13 2.20 -22.35 10.93
N GLU A 14 1.20 -23.25 10.90
CA GLU A 14 1.07 -24.35 11.86
C GLU A 14 2.23 -25.33 11.78
N LEU A 15 2.65 -25.70 10.56
CA LEU A 15 3.75 -26.64 10.34
C LEU A 15 5.12 -26.08 10.73
N CYS A 16 5.34 -24.80 10.44
CA CYS A 16 6.65 -24.16 10.69
C CYS A 16 6.77 -23.58 12.11
N GLY A 17 5.65 -23.41 12.82
CA GLY A 17 5.62 -22.74 14.14
C GLY A 17 6.00 -21.26 14.14
N VAL A 18 6.04 -20.62 12.95
CA VAL A 18 6.34 -19.21 12.72
C VAL A 18 5.34 -18.57 11.78
N GLN A 19 5.16 -17.26 11.88
CA GLN A 19 4.27 -16.55 10.98
C GLN A 19 4.79 -16.61 9.54
N VAL A 20 3.96 -17.08 8.62
CA VAL A 20 4.24 -17.16 7.19
C VAL A 20 3.58 -15.98 6.48
N LEU A 21 4.37 -15.26 5.70
CA LEU A 21 3.92 -14.19 4.82
C LEU A 21 4.11 -14.63 3.35
N ASP A 22 3.17 -14.28 2.50
CA ASP A 22 3.37 -14.38 1.06
C ASP A 22 4.11 -13.14 0.53
N ARG A 23 4.45 -13.15 -0.76
CA ARG A 23 5.15 -12.05 -1.41
C ARG A 23 4.37 -10.73 -1.29
N SER A 24 3.06 -10.75 -1.51
CA SER A 24 2.21 -9.57 -1.46
C SER A 24 2.15 -8.98 -0.05
N GLY A 25 2.02 -9.81 0.99
CA GLY A 25 2.08 -9.39 2.39
C GLY A 25 3.42 -8.76 2.76
N LEU A 26 4.53 -9.35 2.32
CA LEU A 26 5.87 -8.81 2.56
C LEU A 26 6.07 -7.45 1.89
N ILE A 27 5.62 -7.30 0.64
CA ILE A 27 5.71 -6.01 -0.08
C ILE A 27 4.89 -4.93 0.64
N LEU A 28 3.68 -5.26 1.07
CA LEU A 28 2.83 -4.33 1.82
C LEU A 28 3.46 -3.90 3.14
N ASP A 29 4.12 -4.81 3.86
CA ASP A 29 4.86 -4.51 5.08
C ASP A 29 6.03 -3.55 4.82
N ILE A 30 6.81 -3.81 3.77
CA ILE A 30 7.92 -2.94 3.38
C ILE A 30 7.40 -1.53 3.05
N PHE A 31 6.30 -1.44 2.32
CA PHE A 31 5.69 -0.15 1.96
C PHE A 31 5.10 0.57 3.18
N ALA A 32 4.49 -0.15 4.12
CA ALA A 32 3.96 0.43 5.35
C ALA A 32 5.06 1.10 6.20
N GLN A 33 6.24 0.50 6.24
CA GLN A 33 7.39 1.06 6.96
C GLN A 33 8.01 2.28 6.27
N ARG A 34 7.79 2.42 4.94
CA ARG A 34 8.46 3.45 4.12
C ARG A 34 7.56 4.60 3.71
N ALA A 35 6.25 4.43 3.75
CA ALA A 35 5.30 5.48 3.44
C ALA A 35 5.47 6.66 4.40
N ARG A 36 5.74 7.86 3.85
CA ARG A 36 5.93 9.09 4.64
C ARG A 36 4.93 10.17 4.25
N THR A 37 4.47 10.15 3.01
CA THR A 37 3.45 11.10 2.57
C THR A 37 2.07 10.63 2.99
N LYS A 38 1.15 11.58 3.21
CA LYS A 38 -0.25 11.27 3.52
C LYS A 38 -0.86 10.35 2.45
N GLU A 39 -0.57 10.61 1.17
CA GLU A 39 -1.09 9.78 0.08
C GLU A 39 -0.50 8.38 0.11
N GLY A 40 0.83 8.24 0.28
CA GLY A 40 1.50 6.94 0.37
C GLY A 40 0.94 6.11 1.54
N CYS A 41 0.80 6.72 2.72
CA CYS A 41 0.20 6.05 3.88
C CYS A 41 -1.23 5.56 3.60
N LEU A 42 -2.09 6.41 3.01
CA LEU A 42 -3.47 6.05 2.68
C LEU A 42 -3.54 4.94 1.62
N GLN A 43 -2.66 4.98 0.62
CA GLN A 43 -2.60 3.94 -0.42
C GLN A 43 -2.17 2.58 0.16
N VAL A 44 -1.15 2.58 1.00
CA VAL A 44 -0.66 1.35 1.65
C VAL A 44 -1.71 0.80 2.60
N GLU A 45 -2.31 1.64 3.44
CA GLU A 45 -3.38 1.24 4.37
C GLU A 45 -4.58 0.65 3.61
N LEU A 46 -5.00 1.28 2.52
CA LEU A 46 -6.05 0.77 1.65
C LEU A 46 -5.70 -0.61 1.09
N ALA A 47 -4.48 -0.76 0.56
CA ALA A 47 -4.01 -2.03 0.01
C ALA A 47 -3.94 -3.13 1.07
N GLN A 48 -3.50 -2.82 2.30
CA GLN A 48 -3.49 -3.75 3.43
C GLN A 48 -4.91 -4.23 3.79
N TYR A 49 -5.90 -3.34 3.88
CA TYR A 49 -7.29 -3.75 4.15
C TYR A 49 -7.89 -4.56 2.99
N GLN A 50 -7.58 -4.22 1.74
CA GLN A 50 -8.02 -5.00 0.58
C GLN A 50 -7.38 -6.40 0.55
N TYR A 51 -6.12 -6.51 0.96
CA TYR A 51 -5.42 -7.79 1.10
C TYR A 51 -5.97 -8.63 2.26
N LEU A 52 -6.32 -7.99 3.38
CA LEU A 52 -6.84 -8.67 4.58
C LEU A 52 -8.27 -9.14 4.41
N LEU A 53 -9.14 -8.37 3.76
CA LEU A 53 -10.59 -8.64 3.67
C LEU A 53 -10.95 -10.05 3.16
N PRO A 54 -10.39 -10.59 2.07
CA PRO A 54 -10.65 -11.96 1.63
C PRO A 54 -10.04 -13.01 2.57
N ARG A 55 -8.97 -12.66 3.28
CA ARG A 55 -8.26 -13.57 4.18
C ARG A 55 -8.96 -13.78 5.52
N LEU A 56 -9.76 -12.83 5.96
CA LEU A 56 -10.59 -12.98 7.17
C LEU A 56 -11.52 -14.18 7.10
N ILE A 57 -12.10 -14.47 5.94
CA ILE A 57 -13.01 -15.61 5.75
C ILE A 57 -12.28 -16.93 6.03
N GLY A 58 -11.05 -17.06 5.57
CA GLY A 58 -10.25 -18.27 5.78
C GLY A 58 -9.76 -18.46 7.23
N MET A 59 -9.58 -17.36 7.96
CA MET A 59 -9.13 -17.39 9.36
C MET A 59 -10.27 -17.79 10.31
N TRP A 60 -11.49 -17.34 10.07
CA TRP A 60 -12.64 -17.58 10.96
C TRP A 60 -13.29 -18.97 10.76
N SER A 61 -13.29 -19.52 9.56
CA SER A 61 -13.85 -20.86 9.29
C SER A 61 -13.17 -21.97 10.11
N HIS A 62 -12.01 -21.70 10.69
CA HIS A 62 -11.31 -22.62 11.57
C HIS A 62 -11.80 -22.54 13.03
N LEU A 63 -12.10 -21.35 13.53
CA LEU A 63 -12.62 -21.17 14.89
C LEU A 63 -14.00 -21.84 15.06
N GLU A 64 -14.81 -21.87 14.01
CA GLU A 64 -16.09 -22.60 14.00
C GLU A 64 -15.92 -24.12 14.09
N ARG A 65 -14.89 -24.68 13.41
CA ARG A 65 -14.61 -26.13 13.48
C ARG A 65 -14.00 -26.57 14.81
N GLN A 66 -13.29 -25.71 15.50
CA GLN A 66 -12.71 -25.99 16.82
C GLN A 66 -13.69 -25.80 17.98
N GLY A 67 -14.71 -24.96 17.80
CA GLY A 67 -15.78 -24.73 18.79
C GLY A 67 -16.98 -25.70 18.73
N GLY A 68 -16.97 -26.62 17.78
CA GLY A 68 -18.12 -27.47 17.45
C GLY A 68 -18.13 -28.86 18.09
N THR A 69 -17.99 -28.96 19.44
CA THR A 69 -18.39 -30.18 20.14
C THR A 69 -19.65 -29.87 20.94
N GLY A 70 -20.80 -29.84 20.29
CA GLY A 70 -22.07 -29.68 20.93
C GLY A 70 -23.16 -29.37 19.91
N GLY A 71 -23.95 -30.37 19.56
CA GLY A 71 -25.05 -30.24 18.61
C GLY A 71 -25.96 -29.08 18.92
N SER A 72 -26.04 -28.14 17.98
CA SER A 72 -27.01 -27.05 18.03
C SER A 72 -28.02 -27.24 16.91
N PRO A 73 -29.30 -27.01 17.17
CA PRO A 73 -30.37 -27.28 16.23
C PRO A 73 -30.33 -26.30 15.05
N ILE A 74 -30.74 -26.83 13.93
CA ILE A 74 -30.98 -26.21 12.63
C ILE A 74 -31.40 -24.74 12.72
N GLY A 75 -30.57 -23.81 12.17
CA GLY A 75 -31.07 -22.51 11.72
C GLY A 75 -30.61 -21.27 12.48
N THR A 76 -29.76 -21.35 13.50
CA THR A 76 -29.21 -20.17 14.17
C THR A 76 -27.78 -19.89 13.72
N LYS A 77 -27.55 -18.74 13.12
CA LYS A 77 -26.20 -18.21 12.89
C LYS A 77 -25.43 -18.22 14.21
N GLY A 78 -24.34 -18.97 14.29
CA GLY A 78 -23.51 -19.03 15.49
C GLY A 78 -22.91 -17.66 15.84
N PRO A 79 -22.55 -17.38 17.12
CA PRO A 79 -21.97 -16.11 17.53
C PRO A 79 -20.68 -15.73 16.76
N GLY A 80 -19.96 -16.71 16.21
CA GLY A 80 -18.78 -16.50 15.36
C GLY A 80 -19.12 -15.93 13.98
N GLU A 81 -20.21 -16.36 13.34
CA GLU A 81 -20.66 -15.81 12.05
C GLU A 81 -21.06 -14.33 12.16
N THR A 82 -21.75 -13.94 13.22
CA THR A 82 -22.14 -12.55 13.45
C THR A 82 -20.94 -11.64 13.70
N GLN A 83 -19.90 -12.14 14.39
CA GLN A 83 -18.69 -11.38 14.64
C GLN A 83 -17.87 -11.20 13.35
N LEU A 84 -17.68 -12.26 12.56
CA LEU A 84 -17.03 -12.17 11.26
C LEU A 84 -17.75 -11.17 10.32
N GLU A 85 -19.07 -11.20 10.29
CA GLU A 85 -19.85 -10.28 9.46
C GLU A 85 -19.70 -8.82 9.94
N THR A 86 -19.62 -8.62 11.25
CA THR A 86 -19.37 -7.31 11.85
C THR A 86 -17.97 -6.81 11.50
N ASP A 87 -16.94 -7.64 11.61
CA ASP A 87 -15.56 -7.30 11.29
C ASP A 87 -15.40 -6.98 9.79
N ARG A 88 -16.03 -7.79 8.93
CA ARG A 88 -16.06 -7.52 7.48
C ARG A 88 -16.74 -6.18 7.16
N ARG A 89 -17.83 -5.86 7.83
CA ARG A 89 -18.53 -4.59 7.66
C ARG A 89 -17.66 -3.42 8.13
N HIS A 90 -16.96 -3.60 9.25
CA HIS A 90 -16.02 -2.60 9.76
C HIS A 90 -14.89 -2.32 8.76
N ILE A 91 -14.26 -3.38 8.24
CA ILE A 91 -13.18 -3.25 7.25
C ILE A 91 -13.68 -2.62 5.94
N ARG A 92 -14.86 -3.01 5.45
CA ARG A 92 -15.44 -2.37 4.26
C ARG A 92 -15.66 -0.87 4.45
N ARG A 93 -16.23 -0.46 5.59
CA ARG A 93 -16.38 0.96 5.91
C ARG A 93 -15.05 1.70 5.97
N LYS A 94 -14.02 1.04 6.50
CA LYS A 94 -12.66 1.62 6.54
C LYS A 94 -12.09 1.78 5.12
N ILE A 95 -12.27 0.77 4.26
CA ILE A 95 -11.88 0.83 2.84
C ILE A 95 -12.59 1.99 2.13
N ASP A 96 -13.89 2.14 2.32
CA ASP A 96 -14.66 3.21 1.66
C ASP A 96 -14.21 4.59 2.13
N LYS A 97 -13.99 4.77 3.43
CA LYS A 97 -13.43 6.01 3.98
C LYS A 97 -12.05 6.34 3.43
N LEU A 98 -11.15 5.35 3.33
CA LEU A 98 -9.82 5.54 2.77
C LEU A 98 -9.86 5.92 1.28
N LYS A 99 -10.80 5.37 0.51
CA LYS A 99 -11.02 5.76 -0.89
C LYS A 99 -11.47 7.22 -1.00
N GLU A 100 -12.39 7.67 -0.15
CA GLU A 100 -12.84 9.07 -0.11
C GLU A 100 -11.68 10.01 0.23
N GLU A 101 -10.87 9.67 1.24
CA GLU A 101 -9.71 10.47 1.60
C GLU A 101 -8.66 10.53 0.48
N LEU A 102 -8.44 9.42 -0.24
CA LEU A 102 -7.54 9.39 -1.41
C LEU A 102 -8.07 10.24 -2.56
N GLU A 103 -9.36 10.24 -2.81
CA GLU A 103 -9.97 11.05 -3.85
C GLU A 103 -9.81 12.55 -3.55
N GLU A 104 -9.94 12.95 -2.29
CA GLU A 104 -9.68 14.32 -1.86
C GLU A 104 -8.22 14.72 -2.10
N VAL A 105 -7.26 13.85 -1.76
CA VAL A 105 -5.84 14.10 -2.04
C VAL A 105 -5.58 14.25 -3.55
N ARG A 106 -6.21 13.41 -4.37
CA ARG A 106 -6.12 13.49 -5.84
C ARG A 106 -6.67 14.81 -6.37
N ARG A 107 -7.79 15.29 -5.82
CA ARG A 107 -8.40 16.57 -6.19
C ARG A 107 -7.45 17.73 -5.90
N VAL A 108 -6.84 17.75 -4.71
CA VAL A 108 -5.85 18.78 -4.33
C VAL A 108 -4.65 18.74 -5.29
N ARG A 109 -4.13 17.54 -5.60
CA ARG A 109 -3.00 17.40 -6.54
C ARG A 109 -3.36 17.82 -7.98
N ALA A 110 -4.58 17.55 -8.42
CA ALA A 110 -5.05 18.00 -9.72
C ALA A 110 -5.03 19.54 -9.83
N THR A 111 -5.51 20.23 -8.78
CA THR A 111 -5.46 21.69 -8.70
C THR A 111 -4.02 22.23 -8.73
N GLN A 112 -3.11 21.57 -8.00
CA GLN A 112 -1.68 21.96 -8.02
C GLN A 112 -1.03 21.72 -9.38
N ARG A 113 -1.39 20.66 -10.11
CA ARG A 113 -0.93 20.41 -11.48
C ARG A 113 -1.40 21.49 -12.44
N GLN A 114 -2.68 21.87 -12.37
CA GLN A 114 -3.23 22.92 -13.22
C GLN A 114 -2.49 24.26 -13.02
N ARG A 115 -2.14 24.59 -11.77
CA ARG A 115 -1.35 25.81 -11.48
C ARG A 115 0.04 25.75 -12.12
N ARG A 116 0.72 24.58 -12.07
CA ARG A 116 2.03 24.39 -12.73
C ARG A 116 1.94 24.50 -14.25
N GLN A 117 0.90 23.91 -14.85
CA GLN A 117 0.64 24.04 -16.30
C GLN A 117 0.42 25.48 -16.72
N LYS A 118 -0.30 26.29 -15.93
CA LYS A 118 -0.48 27.72 -16.20
C LYS A 118 0.82 28.52 -16.17
N ASN A 119 1.79 28.08 -15.35
CA ASN A 119 3.09 28.72 -15.24
C ASN A 119 4.11 28.19 -16.25
N GLU A 120 3.68 27.33 -17.20
CA GLU A 120 4.50 26.74 -18.27
C GLU A 120 5.78 26.03 -17.78
N ILE A 121 5.80 25.54 -16.53
CA ILE A 121 6.94 24.84 -15.95
C ILE A 121 6.93 23.39 -16.46
N PRO A 122 7.93 22.97 -17.26
CA PRO A 122 8.04 21.59 -17.74
C PRO A 122 8.22 20.60 -16.59
N VAL A 123 7.60 19.42 -16.71
CA VAL A 123 7.73 18.33 -15.73
C VAL A 123 8.40 17.15 -16.39
N VAL A 124 9.52 16.70 -15.83
CA VAL A 124 10.30 15.55 -16.29
C VAL A 124 10.19 14.44 -15.25
N ALA A 125 9.81 13.24 -15.67
CA ALA A 125 9.76 12.06 -14.81
C ALA A 125 10.96 11.15 -15.10
N ILE A 126 11.68 10.72 -14.05
CA ILE A 126 12.73 9.71 -14.14
C ILE A 126 12.06 8.36 -13.94
N VAL A 127 12.08 7.50 -14.97
CA VAL A 127 11.40 6.19 -14.97
C VAL A 127 12.44 5.07 -15.12
N GLY A 128 12.24 3.96 -14.43
CA GLY A 128 13.11 2.79 -14.52
C GLY A 128 12.80 1.77 -13.41
N TYR A 129 13.43 0.60 -13.47
CA TYR A 129 13.25 -0.45 -12.48
C TYR A 129 13.69 -0.02 -11.07
N THR A 130 13.15 -0.71 -10.07
CA THR A 130 13.61 -0.54 -8.67
C THR A 130 15.11 -0.80 -8.59
N ASN A 131 15.82 0.04 -7.82
CA ASN A 131 17.26 -0.01 -7.65
C ASN A 131 18.09 0.24 -8.94
N ALA A 132 17.53 0.88 -9.95
CA ALA A 132 18.23 1.28 -11.19
C ALA A 132 19.00 2.61 -11.05
N GLY A 133 19.09 3.18 -9.86
CA GLY A 133 19.82 4.42 -9.60
C GLY A 133 19.04 5.72 -9.86
N LYS A 134 17.71 5.68 -10.01
CA LYS A 134 16.89 6.88 -10.27
C LYS A 134 17.07 7.97 -9.21
N SER A 135 16.94 7.64 -7.95
CA SER A 135 17.10 8.57 -6.83
C SER A 135 18.54 9.08 -6.69
N THR A 136 19.52 8.25 -7.04
CA THR A 136 20.93 8.66 -7.10
C THR A 136 21.15 9.71 -8.21
N LEU A 137 20.57 9.46 -9.39
CA LEU A 137 20.61 10.41 -10.50
C LEU A 137 19.93 11.73 -10.13
N LEU A 138 18.74 11.68 -9.52
CA LEU A 138 18.04 12.86 -9.06
C LEU A 138 18.87 13.66 -8.06
N ASN A 139 19.51 12.99 -7.10
CA ASN A 139 20.42 13.64 -6.14
C ASN A 139 21.63 14.28 -6.82
N ALA A 140 22.23 13.61 -7.79
CA ALA A 140 23.39 14.14 -8.51
C ALA A 140 23.05 15.41 -9.29
N ILE A 141 21.84 15.47 -9.86
CA ILE A 141 21.39 16.63 -10.67
C ILE A 141 20.89 17.78 -9.78
N THR A 142 20.18 17.48 -8.69
CA THR A 142 19.47 18.50 -7.92
C THR A 142 20.10 18.83 -6.57
N GLY A 143 21.06 18.03 -6.10
CA GLY A 143 21.62 18.15 -4.74
C GLY A 143 20.61 17.88 -3.62
N ALA A 144 19.52 17.19 -3.91
CA ALA A 144 18.34 17.10 -3.03
C ALA A 144 18.53 16.30 -1.73
N GLY A 145 19.61 15.52 -1.61
CA GLY A 145 19.89 14.71 -0.41
C GLY A 145 18.81 13.64 -0.10
N ILE A 146 18.13 13.13 -1.13
CA ILE A 146 17.11 12.09 -0.99
C ILE A 146 17.79 10.78 -0.58
N PRO A 147 17.26 10.02 0.38
CA PRO A 147 17.78 8.70 0.71
C PRO A 147 17.83 7.82 -0.55
N ALA A 148 19.02 7.43 -0.95
CA ALA A 148 19.27 6.56 -2.12
C ALA A 148 20.08 5.36 -1.63
N ASN A 149 19.37 4.37 -1.08
CA ASN A 149 19.97 3.16 -0.56
C ASN A 149 19.94 2.05 -1.62
N ASN A 150 20.92 1.15 -1.57
CA ASN A 150 20.94 -0.03 -2.43
C ASN A 150 19.93 -1.09 -1.92
N ARG A 151 18.63 -0.75 -1.95
CA ARG A 151 17.54 -1.61 -1.49
C ARG A 151 16.41 -1.60 -2.50
N LEU A 152 15.76 -2.76 -2.67
CA LEU A 152 14.54 -2.87 -3.46
C LEU A 152 13.38 -2.12 -2.78
N PHE A 153 12.51 -1.51 -3.57
CA PHE A 153 11.33 -0.75 -3.11
C PHE A 153 11.66 0.38 -2.12
N ASP A 154 12.81 1.02 -2.28
CA ASP A 154 13.25 2.09 -1.38
C ASP A 154 12.43 3.38 -1.55
N THR A 155 12.03 3.69 -2.76
CA THR A 155 11.20 4.84 -3.10
C THR A 155 9.74 4.38 -3.23
N LEU A 156 8.88 4.78 -2.30
CA LEU A 156 7.44 4.62 -2.40
C LEU A 156 6.77 5.95 -2.78
N ASP A 157 7.20 7.01 -2.13
CA ASP A 157 6.67 8.35 -2.35
C ASP A 157 7.45 9.07 -3.45
N THR A 158 6.75 9.59 -4.44
CA THR A 158 7.37 10.40 -5.51
C THR A 158 7.95 11.68 -4.93
N THR A 159 9.22 11.92 -5.18
CA THR A 159 9.88 13.16 -4.79
C THR A 159 10.02 14.07 -6.00
N THR A 160 9.57 15.31 -5.86
CA THR A 160 9.69 16.32 -6.92
C THR A 160 10.65 17.43 -6.50
N ARG A 161 11.49 17.88 -7.42
CA ARG A 161 12.43 18.99 -7.21
C ARG A 161 12.40 19.94 -8.39
N LEU A 162 12.53 21.23 -8.07
CA LEU A 162 12.76 22.25 -9.09
C LEU A 162 14.25 22.25 -9.43
N LEU A 163 14.55 22.27 -10.70
CA LEU A 163 15.90 22.45 -11.24
C LEU A 163 15.90 23.63 -12.18
N THR A 164 16.74 24.62 -11.90
CA THR A 164 17.01 25.73 -12.80
C THR A 164 18.10 25.28 -13.78
N VAL A 165 17.72 25.11 -15.04
CA VAL A 165 18.62 24.65 -16.13
C VAL A 165 19.36 25.86 -16.74
N SER A 166 18.67 27.00 -16.82
CA SER A 166 19.24 28.26 -17.30
C SER A 166 18.49 29.44 -16.66
N ASP A 167 18.97 30.67 -16.88
CA ASP A 167 18.34 31.89 -16.34
C ASP A 167 16.86 32.05 -16.75
N THR A 168 16.44 31.33 -17.79
CA THR A 168 15.06 31.41 -18.34
C THR A 168 14.27 30.11 -18.27
N LEU A 169 14.89 29.00 -17.80
CA LEU A 169 14.27 27.69 -17.82
C LEU A 169 14.36 26.97 -16.47
N ASP A 170 13.23 26.90 -15.81
CA ASP A 170 13.02 26.04 -14.66
C ASP A 170 12.29 24.76 -15.06
N VAL A 171 12.72 23.63 -14.53
CA VAL A 171 12.13 22.31 -14.79
C VAL A 171 11.84 21.62 -13.48
N VAL A 172 10.67 21.00 -13.36
CA VAL A 172 10.35 20.12 -12.23
C VAL A 172 10.73 18.69 -12.58
N ILE A 173 11.67 18.12 -11.83
CA ILE A 173 12.07 16.72 -11.97
C ILE A 173 11.39 15.89 -10.89
N SER A 174 10.82 14.75 -11.29
CA SER A 174 10.15 13.81 -10.39
C SER A 174 10.82 12.45 -10.44
N ASP A 175 11.17 11.90 -9.28
CA ASP A 175 11.52 10.49 -9.12
C ASP A 175 10.23 9.65 -9.09
N THR A 176 10.25 8.49 -9.72
CA THR A 176 9.11 7.55 -9.74
C THR A 176 9.46 6.27 -9.00
N VAL A 177 8.44 5.57 -8.54
CA VAL A 177 8.58 4.26 -7.90
C VAL A 177 9.14 3.22 -8.87
#